data_c1326f0c82670761957f1704414e94a5
#
_entry.id   c1326f0c82670761957f1704414e94a5
#
_cell.length_a   1.000
_cell.length_b   1.000
_cell.length_c   1.000
_cell.angle_alpha   90.00
_cell.angle_beta   90.00
_cell.angle_gamma   90.00
#
_symmetry.space_group_name_H-M   'P 1'
#
loop_
_entity.id
_entity.type
_entity.pdbx_description
1 polymer ?
#
loop_
_entity_poly.entity_id
_entity_poly.type
_entity_poly.pdbx_seq_one_letter_code
_entity_poly.pdbx_strand_id
1 'polypeptide(L)'
;EIRLSLVGSEMCIRDRESPDVFAPTEIDTDQWVETLRDAGFGMVMLTAKHHDGFCLWPTQTTEHSVKNSRWMEGRGDVVAMLRRSCDKYGVKMGLYVSPWDRNAACYGTGKAYDDFFVRQITELLTGYGEIAEVWFDGANGSEADGKHQVYDWARYIRTVKELQPGAVTAIMGDDIRWVGNEAGRGRAEEWSATALAPASVGLKDPTPAVEALTETSPDLGSRAILDEAKELFWYPS
;
A
#
# COMPACT_ATOMS: atom_id res chain seq x y z
N GLU A 1 23.77 -3.48 -6.65
CA GLU A 1 23.38 -3.41 -5.21
C GLU A 1 21.94 -2.98 -5.12
N ILE A 2 21.06 -3.93 -4.82
CA ILE A 2 19.65 -3.63 -4.56
C ILE A 2 19.59 -3.10 -3.14
N ARG A 3 19.40 -1.79 -2.97
CA ARG A 3 19.06 -1.24 -1.66
C ARG A 3 17.58 -1.56 -1.39
N LEU A 4 17.35 -2.57 -0.58
CA LEU A 4 16.02 -2.98 -0.10
C LEU A 4 15.40 -1.99 0.90
N SER A 5 15.97 -0.80 1.06
CA SER A 5 15.47 0.21 1.99
C SER A 5 15.66 1.61 1.43
N LEU A 6 14.85 1.96 0.45
CA LEU A 6 14.57 3.37 0.16
C LEU A 6 13.12 3.65 0.57
N VAL A 7 12.86 3.51 1.86
CA VAL A 7 11.71 4.10 2.52
C VAL A 7 12.20 5.42 3.07
N GLY A 8 11.63 6.52 2.64
CA GLY A 8 11.93 7.80 3.19
C GLY A 8 12.15 8.91 2.17
N SER A 9 12.44 10.09 2.67
CA SER A 9 12.54 11.38 2.01
C SER A 9 13.38 11.43 0.72
N GLU A 10 14.27 10.47 0.48
CA GLU A 10 15.11 10.46 -0.73
C GLU A 10 14.35 10.08 -2.00
N MET A 11 13.25 9.31 -1.92
CA MET A 11 12.41 9.05 -3.08
C MET A 11 11.57 10.27 -3.47
N CYS A 12 11.31 11.18 -2.53
CA CYS A 12 10.53 12.39 -2.77
C CYS A 12 11.29 13.49 -3.53
N ILE A 13 12.60 13.38 -3.69
CA ILE A 13 13.44 14.41 -4.34
C ILE A 13 13.26 14.40 -5.87
N ARG A 14 12.72 13.32 -6.44
CA ARG A 14 12.66 13.08 -7.89
C ARG A 14 11.26 13.12 -8.50
N ASP A 15 10.33 13.81 -7.87
CA ASP A 15 8.89 13.80 -8.18
C ASP A 15 8.49 14.26 -9.58
N ARG A 16 9.42 14.73 -10.38
CA ARG A 16 9.16 15.25 -11.72
C ARG A 16 10.07 14.64 -12.78
N GLU A 17 10.69 13.51 -12.47
CA GLU A 17 11.50 12.84 -13.46
C GLU A 17 10.61 12.24 -14.55
N SER A 18 11.08 12.32 -15.79
CA SER A 18 10.43 11.65 -16.92
C SER A 18 10.44 10.13 -16.70
N PRO A 19 9.38 9.40 -17.10
CA PRO A 19 9.41 7.94 -17.17
C PRO A 19 10.63 7.36 -17.88
N ASP A 20 11.26 8.12 -18.78
CA ASP A 20 12.46 7.74 -19.51
C ASP A 20 13.67 7.43 -18.63
N VAL A 21 13.73 7.96 -17.39
CA VAL A 21 14.84 7.67 -16.47
C VAL A 21 14.74 6.26 -15.88
N PHE A 22 13.57 5.64 -15.93
CA PHE A 22 13.38 4.26 -15.51
C PHE A 22 13.91 3.32 -16.61
N ALA A 23 15.16 2.95 -16.49
CA ALA A 23 15.84 2.08 -17.44
C ALA A 23 16.78 1.08 -16.72
N PRO A 24 16.25 0.24 -15.81
CA PRO A 24 17.05 -0.75 -15.14
C PRO A 24 17.62 -1.76 -16.14
N THR A 25 18.89 -2.12 -15.97
CA THR A 25 19.57 -3.10 -16.83
C THR A 25 19.28 -4.54 -16.42
N GLU A 26 19.03 -4.75 -15.14
CA GLU A 26 18.83 -6.07 -14.55
C GLU A 26 17.73 -6.02 -13.51
N ILE A 27 16.56 -6.60 -13.83
CA ILE A 27 15.50 -6.91 -12.87
C ILE A 27 15.30 -8.43 -12.89
N ASP A 28 15.65 -9.07 -11.80
CA ASP A 28 15.45 -10.52 -11.60
C ASP A 28 14.53 -10.76 -10.41
N THR A 29 13.23 -10.81 -10.67
CA THR A 29 12.22 -11.07 -9.65
C THR A 29 12.26 -12.52 -9.14
N ASP A 30 12.79 -13.44 -9.93
CA ASP A 30 13.00 -14.83 -9.48
C ASP A 30 14.04 -14.86 -8.36
N GLN A 31 15.16 -14.18 -8.56
CA GLN A 31 16.21 -14.07 -7.53
C GLN A 31 15.68 -13.39 -6.26
N TRP A 32 14.84 -12.36 -6.38
CA TRP A 32 14.26 -11.70 -5.21
C TRP A 32 13.39 -12.66 -4.40
N VAL A 33 12.43 -13.33 -5.06
CA VAL A 33 11.47 -14.19 -4.38
C VAL A 33 12.12 -15.45 -3.86
N GLU A 34 13.06 -16.04 -4.61
CA GLU A 34 13.83 -17.22 -4.16
C GLU A 34 14.63 -16.90 -2.90
N THR A 35 15.34 -15.78 -2.88
CA THR A 35 16.11 -15.33 -1.72
C THR A 35 15.22 -15.14 -0.48
N LEU A 36 14.06 -14.49 -0.66
CA LEU A 36 13.11 -14.26 0.42
C LEU A 36 12.52 -15.58 0.95
N ARG A 37 12.11 -16.48 0.05
CA ARG A 37 11.62 -17.81 0.42
C ARG A 37 12.66 -18.59 1.23
N ASP A 38 13.91 -18.62 0.77
CA ASP A 38 14.99 -19.35 1.42
C ASP A 38 15.37 -18.75 2.79
N ALA A 39 15.09 -17.46 2.96
CA ALA A 39 15.18 -16.77 4.27
C ALA A 39 13.93 -16.98 5.15
N GLY A 40 12.92 -17.71 4.70
CA GLY A 40 11.72 -18.04 5.47
C GLY A 40 10.58 -17.05 5.35
N PHE A 41 10.62 -16.09 4.41
CA PHE A 41 9.51 -15.17 4.18
C PHE A 41 8.37 -15.85 3.42
N GLY A 42 7.14 -15.72 3.92
CA GLY A 42 5.94 -16.26 3.29
C GLY A 42 5.24 -15.30 2.33
N MET A 43 5.63 -14.02 2.34
CA MET A 43 5.03 -12.98 1.50
C MET A 43 6.08 -11.95 1.10
N VAL A 44 5.89 -11.35 -0.07
CA VAL A 44 6.63 -10.18 -0.55
C VAL A 44 5.67 -9.05 -0.86
N MET A 45 6.00 -7.84 -0.42
CA MET A 45 5.26 -6.61 -0.70
C MET A 45 6.00 -5.78 -1.74
N LEU A 46 5.35 -5.51 -2.88
CA LEU A 46 5.89 -4.63 -3.90
C LEU A 46 5.31 -3.23 -3.78
N THR A 47 6.17 -2.23 -3.73
CA THR A 47 5.75 -0.85 -3.96
C THR A 47 5.42 -0.66 -5.44
N ALA A 48 4.14 -0.87 -5.79
CA ALA A 48 3.68 -0.75 -7.18
C ALA A 48 3.58 0.72 -7.62
N LYS A 49 3.21 1.62 -6.71
CA LYS A 49 3.23 3.07 -6.90
C LYS A 49 3.56 3.76 -5.57
N HIS A 50 4.55 4.65 -5.57
CA HIS A 50 4.86 5.52 -4.44
C HIS A 50 4.26 6.94 -4.63
N HIS A 51 4.61 7.91 -3.77
CA HIS A 51 4.08 9.28 -3.77
C HIS A 51 4.41 10.09 -5.03
N ASP A 52 5.45 9.71 -5.78
CA ASP A 52 5.80 10.30 -7.07
C ASP A 52 4.79 10.00 -8.17
N GLY A 53 3.89 9.03 -7.94
CA GLY A 53 2.85 8.62 -8.88
C GLY A 53 3.35 7.69 -9.99
N PHE A 54 4.65 7.30 -10.01
CA PHE A 54 5.16 6.40 -11.03
C PHE A 54 4.65 4.97 -10.82
N CYS A 55 4.01 4.42 -11.85
CA CYS A 55 3.42 3.09 -11.80
C CYS A 55 4.36 2.03 -12.38
N LEU A 56 4.68 1.00 -11.61
CA LEU A 56 5.52 -0.12 -12.03
C LEU A 56 4.79 -1.16 -12.90
N TRP A 57 3.57 -0.85 -13.33
CA TRP A 57 2.77 -1.62 -14.28
C TRP A 57 2.30 -0.69 -15.42
N PRO A 58 1.97 -1.24 -16.60
CA PRO A 58 1.56 -0.44 -17.77
C PRO A 58 0.11 0.05 -17.65
N THR A 59 -0.16 0.86 -16.62
CA THR A 59 -1.49 1.40 -16.31
C THR A 59 -2.11 2.17 -17.48
N GLN A 60 -3.44 2.13 -17.57
CA GLN A 60 -4.20 2.94 -18.54
C GLN A 60 -4.63 4.29 -17.95
N THR A 61 -4.32 4.56 -16.68
CA THR A 61 -4.80 5.75 -15.97
C THR A 61 -3.88 6.96 -16.09
N THR A 62 -2.60 6.74 -16.30
CA THR A 62 -1.58 7.81 -16.42
C THR A 62 -0.49 7.43 -17.42
N GLU A 63 0.17 8.44 -17.98
CA GLU A 63 1.38 8.27 -18.76
C GLU A 63 2.64 8.10 -17.89
N HIS A 64 2.54 8.40 -16.59
CA HIS A 64 3.66 8.29 -15.64
C HIS A 64 3.82 6.85 -15.16
N SER A 65 4.36 6.00 -16.03
CA SER A 65 4.49 4.57 -15.77
C SER A 65 5.55 3.91 -16.64
N VAL A 66 5.85 2.65 -16.33
CA VAL A 66 6.81 1.81 -17.10
C VAL A 66 6.50 1.73 -18.59
N LYS A 67 5.23 1.88 -19.01
CA LYS A 67 4.86 1.84 -20.43
C LYS A 67 5.49 2.96 -21.27
N ASN A 68 5.84 4.08 -20.64
CA ASN A 68 6.48 5.22 -21.28
C ASN A 68 7.98 5.33 -20.93
N SER A 69 8.53 4.32 -20.28
CA SER A 69 9.96 4.24 -19.99
C SER A 69 10.74 3.63 -21.16
N ARG A 70 12.06 3.81 -21.13
CA ARG A 70 12.96 3.11 -22.06
C ARG A 70 13.14 1.63 -21.73
N TRP A 71 12.77 1.24 -20.52
CA TRP A 71 12.91 -0.14 -20.09
C TRP A 71 12.03 -1.07 -20.91
N MET A 72 12.67 -2.08 -21.52
CA MET A 72 12.01 -3.04 -22.40
C MET A 72 11.17 -2.39 -23.52
N GLU A 73 11.56 -1.20 -23.97
CA GLU A 73 10.82 -0.43 -24.99
C GLU A 73 9.36 -0.15 -24.58
N GLY A 74 9.12 0.15 -23.29
CA GLY A 74 7.78 0.38 -22.75
C GLY A 74 6.92 -0.86 -22.54
N ARG A 75 7.48 -2.07 -22.73
CA ARG A 75 6.77 -3.34 -22.55
C ARG A 75 7.03 -4.00 -21.19
N GLY A 76 7.78 -3.33 -20.35
CA GLY A 76 8.10 -3.83 -19.01
C GLY A 76 6.88 -3.76 -18.07
N ASP A 77 6.78 -4.76 -17.19
CA ASP A 77 5.76 -4.86 -16.15
C ASP A 77 6.35 -5.58 -14.93
N VAL A 78 6.80 -4.78 -13.95
CA VAL A 78 7.44 -5.33 -12.75
C VAL A 78 6.44 -6.10 -11.91
N VAL A 79 5.18 -5.66 -11.87
CA VAL A 79 4.12 -6.32 -11.11
C VAL A 79 3.85 -7.72 -11.68
N ALA A 80 3.73 -7.84 -13.00
CA ALA A 80 3.56 -9.14 -13.66
C ALA A 80 4.79 -10.05 -13.52
N MET A 81 6.00 -9.48 -13.55
CA MET A 81 7.22 -10.25 -13.33
C MET A 81 7.24 -10.83 -11.92
N LEU A 82 6.99 -10.00 -10.91
CA LEU A 82 6.95 -10.46 -9.52
C LEU A 82 5.85 -11.48 -9.27
N ARG A 83 4.64 -11.28 -9.86
CA ARG A 83 3.55 -12.26 -9.75
C ARG A 83 3.98 -13.64 -10.21
N ARG A 84 4.62 -13.73 -11.41
CA ARG A 84 5.11 -15.01 -11.93
C ARG A 84 6.14 -15.67 -11.00
N SER A 85 7.05 -14.88 -10.43
CA SER A 85 8.03 -15.40 -9.49
C SER A 85 7.37 -15.86 -8.19
N CYS A 86 6.40 -15.12 -7.67
CA CYS A 86 5.63 -15.52 -6.50
C CYS A 86 4.90 -16.84 -6.72
N ASP A 87 4.25 -17.03 -7.88
CA ASP A 87 3.59 -18.28 -8.25
C ASP A 87 4.58 -19.45 -8.35
N LYS A 88 5.73 -19.20 -8.98
CA LYS A 88 6.79 -20.21 -9.17
C LYS A 88 7.35 -20.71 -7.84
N TYR A 89 7.53 -19.84 -6.87
CA TYR A 89 8.20 -20.16 -5.61
C TYR A 89 7.23 -20.38 -4.43
N GLY A 90 5.91 -20.21 -4.64
CA GLY A 90 4.90 -20.41 -3.61
C GLY A 90 4.91 -19.33 -2.52
N VAL A 91 5.33 -18.11 -2.85
CA VAL A 91 5.36 -16.97 -1.95
C VAL A 91 4.14 -16.08 -2.24
N LYS A 92 3.45 -15.60 -1.21
CA LYS A 92 2.32 -14.69 -1.38
C LYS A 92 2.79 -13.32 -1.87
N MET A 93 1.94 -12.65 -2.66
CA MET A 93 2.21 -11.31 -3.16
C MET A 93 1.29 -10.29 -2.52
N GLY A 94 1.86 -9.24 -1.96
CA GLY A 94 1.18 -8.03 -1.53
C GLY A 94 1.56 -6.83 -2.39
N LEU A 95 0.75 -5.77 -2.35
CA LEU A 95 0.97 -4.54 -3.10
C LEU A 95 0.86 -3.33 -2.18
N TYR A 96 1.91 -2.51 -2.14
CA TYR A 96 1.85 -1.17 -1.62
C TYR A 96 1.45 -0.20 -2.74
N VAL A 97 0.43 0.59 -2.51
CA VAL A 97 -0.06 1.60 -3.46
C VAL A 97 -0.32 2.90 -2.71
N SER A 98 0.49 3.92 -2.96
CA SER A 98 0.28 5.22 -2.36
C SER A 98 -0.94 5.93 -2.95
N PRO A 99 -1.89 6.38 -2.12
CA PRO A 99 -2.95 7.28 -2.56
C PRO A 99 -2.47 8.73 -2.71
N TRP A 100 -1.33 9.11 -2.11
CA TRP A 100 -0.71 10.38 -2.42
C TRP A 100 -0.02 10.29 -3.78
N ASP A 101 -0.38 11.17 -4.70
CA ASP A 101 0.12 11.17 -6.06
C ASP A 101 0.50 12.60 -6.48
N ARG A 102 1.79 12.88 -6.45
CA ARG A 102 2.34 14.20 -6.74
C ARG A 102 2.36 14.53 -8.23
N ASN A 103 2.17 13.52 -9.09
CA ASN A 103 2.14 13.66 -10.55
C ASN A 103 0.72 13.83 -11.09
N ALA A 104 -0.29 13.22 -10.45
CA ALA A 104 -1.66 13.25 -10.96
C ALA A 104 -2.23 14.67 -10.97
N ALA A 105 -2.62 15.16 -12.15
CA ALA A 105 -3.20 16.50 -12.29
C ALA A 105 -4.52 16.65 -11.48
N CYS A 106 -5.26 15.57 -11.32
CA CYS A 106 -6.52 15.55 -10.55
C CYS A 106 -6.32 15.37 -9.03
N TYR A 107 -5.08 15.24 -8.53
CA TYR A 107 -4.86 15.15 -7.08
C TYR A 107 -5.38 16.40 -6.36
N GLY A 108 -6.07 16.21 -5.24
CA GLY A 108 -6.68 17.28 -4.48
C GLY A 108 -8.03 17.76 -5.01
N THR A 109 -8.64 17.08 -5.99
CA THR A 109 -9.95 17.44 -6.56
C THR A 109 -11.11 16.60 -6.03
N GLY A 110 -10.91 15.90 -4.91
CA GLY A 110 -11.94 15.05 -4.29
C GLY A 110 -12.32 13.86 -5.17
N LYS A 111 -13.62 13.70 -5.45
CA LYS A 111 -14.15 12.54 -6.17
C LYS A 111 -13.45 12.21 -7.49
N ALA A 112 -13.00 13.19 -8.25
CA ALA A 112 -12.32 12.90 -9.53
C ALA A 112 -10.99 12.18 -9.32
N TYR A 113 -10.27 12.52 -8.24
CA TYR A 113 -9.08 11.78 -7.85
C TYR A 113 -9.43 10.39 -7.30
N ASP A 114 -10.47 10.27 -6.46
CA ASP A 114 -10.91 8.97 -5.96
C ASP A 114 -11.29 8.01 -7.11
N ASP A 115 -11.97 8.52 -8.14
CA ASP A 115 -12.30 7.74 -9.35
C ASP A 115 -11.03 7.30 -10.11
N PHE A 116 -10.02 8.17 -10.16
CA PHE A 116 -8.72 7.85 -10.77
C PHE A 116 -7.99 6.77 -9.97
N PHE A 117 -7.88 6.92 -8.65
CA PHE A 117 -7.18 5.97 -7.79
C PHE A 117 -7.88 4.61 -7.75
N VAL A 118 -9.22 4.59 -7.68
CA VAL A 118 -10.00 3.33 -7.75
C VAL A 118 -9.75 2.58 -9.05
N ARG A 119 -9.61 3.27 -10.19
CA ARG A 119 -9.22 2.60 -11.44
C ARG A 119 -7.85 1.96 -11.35
N GLN A 120 -6.85 2.64 -10.74
CA GLN A 120 -5.52 2.09 -10.56
C GLN A 120 -5.52 0.82 -9.70
N ILE A 121 -6.17 0.85 -8.54
CA ILE A 121 -6.26 -0.34 -7.69
C ILE A 121 -7.10 -1.46 -8.36
N THR A 122 -8.11 -1.12 -9.15
CA THR A 122 -8.88 -2.11 -9.91
C THR A 122 -8.00 -2.84 -10.93
N GLU A 123 -7.16 -2.13 -11.69
CA GLU A 123 -6.20 -2.76 -12.62
C GLU A 123 -5.31 -3.76 -11.89
N LEU A 124 -4.76 -3.36 -10.74
CA LEU A 124 -3.87 -4.20 -9.93
C LEU A 124 -4.59 -5.42 -9.36
N LEU A 125 -5.81 -5.26 -8.87
CA LEU A 125 -6.56 -6.33 -8.21
C LEU A 125 -7.23 -7.30 -9.18
N THR A 126 -7.36 -6.94 -10.45
CA THR A 126 -7.97 -7.80 -11.48
C THR A 126 -6.98 -8.38 -12.47
N GLY A 127 -5.82 -7.73 -12.65
CA GLY A 127 -4.84 -8.07 -13.68
C GLY A 127 -3.73 -9.01 -13.24
N TYR A 128 -3.53 -9.24 -11.95
CA TYR A 128 -2.32 -9.88 -11.43
C TYR A 128 -2.57 -11.07 -10.49
N GLY A 129 -3.72 -11.73 -10.67
CA GLY A 129 -4.07 -12.92 -9.89
C GLY A 129 -4.37 -12.61 -8.42
N GLU A 130 -4.06 -13.55 -7.53
CA GLU A 130 -4.34 -13.41 -6.11
C GLU A 130 -3.38 -12.41 -5.44
N ILE A 131 -3.95 -11.42 -4.75
CA ILE A 131 -3.23 -10.45 -3.93
C ILE A 131 -3.57 -10.72 -2.46
N ALA A 132 -2.55 -11.01 -1.66
CA ALA A 132 -2.74 -11.35 -0.25
C ALA A 132 -2.91 -10.13 0.65
N GLU A 133 -2.30 -9.02 0.29
CA GLU A 133 -2.34 -7.79 1.07
C GLU A 133 -2.30 -6.55 0.18
N VAL A 134 -3.07 -5.53 0.53
CA VAL A 134 -2.98 -4.20 -0.05
C VAL A 134 -2.62 -3.21 1.04
N TRP A 135 -1.47 -2.59 0.90
CA TRP A 135 -0.97 -1.58 1.82
C TRP A 135 -1.27 -0.18 1.25
N PHE A 136 -2.14 0.54 1.92
CA PHE A 136 -2.42 1.95 1.64
C PHE A 136 -1.62 2.84 2.58
N ASP A 137 -0.78 3.69 2.01
CA ASP A 137 -0.06 4.71 2.78
C ASP A 137 -1.01 5.81 3.23
N GLY A 138 -0.84 6.28 4.47
CA GLY A 138 -1.65 7.38 5.02
C GLY A 138 -1.17 8.77 4.66
N ALA A 139 -0.04 8.90 3.94
CA ALA A 139 0.51 10.19 3.59
C ALA A 139 -0.42 11.01 2.68
N ASN A 140 -0.34 12.31 2.81
CA ASN A 140 -1.15 13.27 2.05
C ASN A 140 -0.34 14.53 1.76
N GLY A 141 -0.68 15.20 0.68
CA GLY A 141 -0.11 16.49 0.35
C GLY A 141 -0.44 17.54 1.42
N SER A 142 0.52 18.38 1.72
CA SER A 142 0.33 19.50 2.63
C SER A 142 -0.23 20.72 1.89
N GLU A 143 -0.80 21.67 2.64
CA GLU A 143 -1.18 22.98 2.08
C GLU A 143 0.03 23.71 1.48
N ALA A 144 1.23 23.47 2.01
CA ALA A 144 2.47 24.04 1.49
C ALA A 144 2.82 23.50 0.09
N ASP A 145 2.42 22.25 -0.25
CA ASP A 145 2.57 21.65 -1.58
C ASP A 145 1.39 22.02 -2.50
N GLY A 146 0.42 22.76 -2.01
CA GLY A 146 -0.70 23.34 -2.76
C GLY A 146 -1.86 22.38 -3.03
N LYS A 147 -1.79 21.13 -2.58
CA LYS A 147 -2.86 20.17 -2.85
C LYS A 147 -3.02 19.19 -1.68
N HIS A 148 -4.22 19.16 -1.12
CA HIS A 148 -4.63 18.21 -0.11
C HIS A 148 -5.83 17.42 -0.63
N GLN A 149 -5.79 16.07 -0.54
CA GLN A 149 -6.88 15.19 -0.96
C GLN A 149 -7.59 14.64 0.28
N VAL A 150 -8.90 14.72 0.28
CA VAL A 150 -9.72 13.95 1.21
C VAL A 150 -10.00 12.60 0.56
N TYR A 151 -9.37 11.55 1.08
CA TYR A 151 -9.47 10.21 0.51
C TYR A 151 -10.78 9.52 0.88
N ASP A 152 -11.40 8.85 -0.07
CA ASP A 152 -12.57 7.98 0.15
C ASP A 152 -12.11 6.57 0.58
N TRP A 153 -11.58 6.47 1.82
CA TRP A 153 -11.05 5.21 2.37
C TRP A 153 -12.08 4.09 2.33
N ALA A 154 -13.32 4.39 2.67
CA ALA A 154 -14.39 3.39 2.65
C ALA A 154 -14.58 2.78 1.26
N ARG A 155 -14.47 3.58 0.22
CA ARG A 155 -14.55 3.12 -1.17
C ARG A 155 -13.33 2.31 -1.58
N TYR A 156 -12.12 2.75 -1.20
CA TYR A 156 -10.88 2.04 -1.52
C TYR A 156 -10.87 0.65 -0.89
N ILE A 157 -11.15 0.56 0.41
CA ILE A 157 -11.21 -0.71 1.15
C ILE A 157 -12.30 -1.63 0.58
N ARG A 158 -13.50 -1.09 0.32
CA ARG A 158 -14.58 -1.86 -0.29
C ARG A 158 -14.17 -2.42 -1.65
N THR A 159 -13.49 -1.63 -2.50
CA THR A 159 -12.98 -2.11 -3.80
C THR A 159 -12.02 -3.29 -3.63
N VAL A 160 -11.12 -3.23 -2.65
CA VAL A 160 -10.23 -4.37 -2.34
C VAL A 160 -11.05 -5.59 -1.95
N LYS A 161 -11.99 -5.47 -1.01
CA LYS A 161 -12.77 -6.59 -0.50
C LYS A 161 -13.71 -7.20 -1.54
N GLU A 162 -14.23 -6.40 -2.46
CA GLU A 162 -15.07 -6.90 -3.57
C GLU A 162 -14.26 -7.66 -4.62
N LEU A 163 -13.06 -7.17 -4.97
CA LEU A 163 -12.24 -7.76 -6.02
C LEU A 163 -11.32 -8.88 -5.52
N GLN A 164 -10.88 -8.79 -4.27
CA GLN A 164 -9.97 -9.73 -3.61
C GLN A 164 -10.48 -10.01 -2.18
N PRO A 165 -11.53 -10.83 -2.00
CA PRO A 165 -12.16 -11.06 -0.68
C PRO A 165 -11.19 -11.63 0.38
N GLY A 166 -10.13 -12.34 -0.07
CA GLY A 166 -9.11 -12.92 0.79
C GLY A 166 -7.96 -11.97 1.14
N ALA A 167 -7.91 -10.79 0.51
CA ALA A 167 -6.85 -9.83 0.79
C ALA A 167 -7.10 -9.07 2.09
N VAL A 168 -6.03 -8.86 2.85
CA VAL A 168 -6.04 -7.94 4.00
C VAL A 168 -5.64 -6.54 3.55
N THR A 169 -6.17 -5.53 4.25
CA THR A 169 -5.82 -4.12 4.03
C THR A 169 -4.99 -3.62 5.21
N ALA A 170 -3.85 -3.00 4.90
CA ALA A 170 -2.91 -2.53 5.91
C ALA A 170 -2.82 -1.00 5.95
N ILE A 171 -2.42 -0.47 7.09
CA ILE A 171 -2.20 0.93 7.47
C ILE A 171 -3.51 1.71 7.53
N MET A 172 -4.02 2.15 6.38
CA MET A 172 -5.29 2.88 6.27
C MET A 172 -6.46 1.94 5.97
N GLY A 173 -6.24 0.62 6.17
CA GLY A 173 -7.25 -0.42 6.07
C GLY A 173 -7.81 -0.84 7.41
N ASP A 174 -8.83 -1.70 7.36
CA ASP A 174 -9.56 -2.14 8.56
C ASP A 174 -8.94 -3.39 9.21
N ASP A 175 -7.97 -4.06 8.55
CA ASP A 175 -7.51 -5.38 8.99
C ASP A 175 -6.22 -5.31 9.81
N ILE A 176 -5.21 -4.57 9.35
CA ILE A 176 -3.89 -4.54 9.96
C ILE A 176 -3.39 -3.09 10.10
N ARG A 177 -2.89 -2.73 11.26
CA ARG A 177 -2.21 -1.47 11.44
C ARG A 177 -0.69 -1.64 11.33
N TRP A 178 -0.03 -0.59 10.91
CA TRP A 178 1.42 -0.49 11.00
C TRP A 178 1.85 -0.17 12.43
N VAL A 179 2.95 -0.80 12.91
CA VAL A 179 3.53 -0.53 14.24
C VAL A 179 3.99 0.93 14.39
N GLY A 180 4.09 1.67 13.30
CA GLY A 180 3.84 3.10 13.31
C GLY A 180 5.04 3.99 13.45
N ASN A 181 6.25 3.54 13.14
CA ASN A 181 7.36 4.47 13.03
C ASN A 181 8.47 3.95 12.10
N GLU A 182 9.13 4.87 11.40
CA GLU A 182 10.25 4.56 10.51
C GLU A 182 11.55 4.27 11.28
N ALA A 183 11.56 4.44 12.60
CA ALA A 183 12.71 4.13 13.44
C ALA A 183 12.85 2.63 13.75
N GLY A 184 11.91 1.81 13.30
CA GLY A 184 11.92 0.35 13.51
C GLY A 184 11.77 -0.06 14.97
N ARG A 185 11.11 0.76 15.79
CA ARG A 185 10.91 0.49 17.22
C ARG A 185 9.42 0.25 17.48
N GLY A 186 9.07 -0.96 17.91
CA GLY A 186 7.76 -1.24 18.50
C GLY A 186 7.65 -0.69 19.93
N ARG A 187 6.42 -0.43 20.37
CA ARG A 187 6.13 -0.17 21.78
C ARG A 187 6.07 -1.49 22.53
N ALA A 188 6.22 -1.46 23.85
CA ALA A 188 6.20 -2.68 24.67
C ALA A 188 4.88 -3.46 24.60
N GLU A 189 3.77 -2.78 24.26
CA GLU A 189 2.42 -3.32 24.16
C GLU A 189 1.82 -3.01 22.79
N GLU A 190 2.42 -3.51 21.72
CA GLU A 190 1.95 -3.24 20.37
C GLU A 190 1.38 -4.49 19.71
N TRP A 191 0.24 -4.32 19.03
CA TRP A 191 -0.47 -5.39 18.33
C TRP A 191 -0.73 -4.97 16.89
N SER A 192 -0.59 -5.88 15.94
CA SER A 192 -0.86 -5.61 14.52
C SER A 192 -2.36 -5.60 14.18
N ALA A 193 -3.18 -6.31 14.96
CA ALA A 193 -4.62 -6.31 14.74
C ALA A 193 -5.25 -4.97 15.15
N THR A 194 -6.20 -4.50 14.35
CA THR A 194 -7.02 -3.33 14.65
C THR A 194 -8.43 -3.75 15.04
N ALA A 195 -9.05 -3.02 15.98
CA ALA A 195 -10.48 -3.14 16.17
C ALA A 195 -11.19 -2.67 14.89
N LEU A 196 -12.14 -3.44 14.39
CA LEU A 196 -12.98 -3.03 13.26
C LEU A 196 -13.71 -1.75 13.64
N ALA A 197 -13.27 -0.64 13.08
CA ALA A 197 -14.18 0.48 12.92
C ALA A 197 -15.05 0.16 11.69
N PRO A 198 -16.39 0.22 11.79
CA PRO A 198 -17.21 0.04 10.62
C PRO A 198 -16.74 0.99 9.52
N ALA A 199 -16.47 0.49 8.32
CA ALA A 199 -16.07 1.29 7.15
C ALA A 199 -17.03 2.46 6.84
N SER A 200 -18.24 2.41 7.44
CA SER A 200 -19.27 3.45 7.42
C SER A 200 -18.92 4.70 8.24
N VAL A 201 -17.92 4.65 9.11
CA VAL A 201 -17.66 5.77 10.05
C VAL A 201 -16.80 6.86 9.41
N GLY A 202 -16.30 6.66 8.20
CA GLY A 202 -15.55 7.68 7.47
C GLY A 202 -14.30 8.17 8.22
N LEU A 203 -13.68 7.29 8.99
CA LEU A 203 -12.49 7.60 9.74
C LEU A 203 -11.37 7.98 8.79
N LYS A 204 -10.91 9.20 8.92
CA LYS A 204 -9.76 9.70 8.15
C LYS A 204 -8.47 9.03 8.55
N ASP A 205 -8.45 8.40 9.74
CA ASP A 205 -7.34 7.70 10.33
C ASP A 205 -7.88 6.67 11.32
N PRO A 206 -7.60 5.37 11.21
CA PRO A 206 -8.00 4.37 12.18
C PRO A 206 -7.36 4.58 13.56
N THR A 207 -6.21 5.21 13.63
CA THR A 207 -5.51 5.51 14.89
C THR A 207 -6.34 6.37 15.86
N PRO A 208 -7.01 7.46 15.43
CA PRO A 208 -7.85 8.26 16.32
C PRO A 208 -9.05 7.53 16.89
N ALA A 209 -9.56 6.52 16.20
CA ALA A 209 -10.70 5.75 16.72
C ALA A 209 -10.31 4.87 17.91
N VAL A 210 -9.13 4.27 17.85
CA VAL A 210 -8.57 3.50 18.96
C VAL A 210 -8.21 4.42 20.11
N GLU A 211 -7.64 5.59 19.84
CA GLU A 211 -7.33 6.61 20.85
C GLU A 211 -8.61 7.20 21.46
N ALA A 212 -9.63 7.49 20.66
CA ALA A 212 -10.91 7.99 21.17
C ALA A 212 -11.65 6.94 22.04
N LEU A 213 -11.57 5.67 21.70
CA LEU A 213 -12.13 4.59 22.53
C LEU A 213 -11.37 4.44 23.85
N THR A 214 -10.06 4.63 23.86
CA THR A 214 -9.25 4.61 25.08
C THR A 214 -9.47 5.83 25.95
N GLU A 215 -9.70 7.02 25.37
CA GLU A 215 -10.00 8.24 26.12
C GLU A 215 -11.41 8.24 26.73
N THR A 216 -12.40 7.68 26.02
CA THR A 216 -13.81 7.64 26.49
C THR A 216 -14.10 6.48 27.42
N SER A 217 -13.22 5.49 27.51
CA SER A 217 -13.41 4.32 28.37
C SER A 217 -12.10 3.94 29.06
N PRO A 218 -11.58 4.82 29.96
CA PRO A 218 -10.30 4.58 30.62
C PRO A 218 -10.28 3.30 31.45
N ASP A 219 -11.42 2.82 31.92
CA ASP A 219 -11.56 1.58 32.70
C ASP A 219 -11.62 0.31 31.84
N LEU A 220 -11.97 0.44 30.55
CA LEU A 220 -11.93 -0.68 29.60
C LEU A 220 -10.52 -0.94 29.08
N GLY A 221 -9.61 -0.02 29.31
CA GLY A 221 -8.19 -0.11 29.00
C GLY A 221 -7.91 -0.76 27.64
N SER A 222 -6.77 -0.52 27.09
CA SER A 222 -6.26 -1.17 25.89
C SER A 222 -6.46 -2.70 25.85
N ARG A 223 -6.65 -3.34 27.02
CA ARG A 223 -6.79 -4.80 27.15
C ARG A 223 -8.15 -5.34 26.67
N ALA A 224 -9.27 -4.65 26.93
CA ALA A 224 -10.59 -5.11 26.46
C ALA A 224 -10.73 -4.92 24.94
N ILE A 225 -10.21 -3.82 24.39
CA ILE A 225 -10.16 -3.58 22.95
C ILE A 225 -9.23 -4.60 22.28
N LEU A 226 -8.12 -4.96 22.92
CA LEU A 226 -7.19 -5.98 22.43
C LEU A 226 -7.78 -7.38 22.50
N ASP A 227 -8.58 -7.70 23.50
CA ASP A 227 -9.23 -9.01 23.63
C ASP A 227 -10.34 -9.15 22.60
N GLU A 228 -11.11 -8.10 22.32
CA GLU A 228 -12.10 -8.07 21.25
C GLU A 228 -11.45 -8.13 19.84
N ALA A 229 -10.34 -7.43 19.64
CA ALA A 229 -9.56 -7.51 18.41
C ALA A 229 -8.95 -8.90 18.18
N LYS A 230 -8.55 -9.62 19.26
CA LYS A 230 -8.06 -11.00 19.17
C LYS A 230 -9.14 -12.00 18.71
N GLU A 231 -10.38 -11.79 19.11
CA GLU A 231 -11.47 -12.65 18.70
C GLU A 231 -11.88 -12.43 17.23
N LEU A 232 -11.60 -11.23 16.69
CA LEU A 232 -12.02 -10.84 15.36
C LEU A 232 -10.92 -11.03 14.30
N PHE A 233 -9.66 -10.72 14.62
CA PHE A 233 -8.55 -10.76 13.64
C PHE A 233 -7.20 -11.01 14.32
N TRP A 234 -6.75 -12.23 14.36
CA TRP A 234 -5.43 -12.56 14.86
C TRP A 234 -4.45 -12.81 13.73
N TYR A 235 -3.48 -11.90 13.52
CA TYR A 235 -2.26 -12.19 12.77
C TYR A 235 -1.09 -12.18 13.74
N PRO A 236 -0.42 -13.32 13.94
CA PRO A 236 0.82 -13.31 14.71
C PRO A 236 1.85 -12.47 13.95
N SER A 237 2.45 -11.53 14.67
CA SER A 237 3.61 -10.76 14.24
C SER A 237 4.81 -11.67 13.99
#